data_9f737aaac98c1bae92cec60e41d4c4bf
#
_entry.id   9f737aaac98c1bae92cec60e41d4c4bf
#
_cell.length_a   1.000
_cell.length_b   1.000
_cell.length_c   1.000
_cell.angle_alpha   90.00
_cell.angle_beta   90.00
_cell.angle_gamma   90.00
#
_symmetry.space_group_name_H-M   'P 1'
#
loop_
_entity.id
_entity.type
_entity.pdbx_description
1 polymer ?
#
loop_
_entity_poly.entity_id
_entity_poly.type
_entity_poly.pdbx_seq_one_letter_code
_entity_poly.pdbx_strand_id
1 'polypeptide(L)'
;MTIKEYSKYDQDEILALYGAVGWISYTQDPEALRKGYENSLLILGAYDGDELAGIIRVVGDGQTIVFVQDILVLPKYQRQGIGSQLLKAVLDRFSHVRQIELVTDNTEKTIAFYRSMGFREFSEISCCGFMKV
;
A
#
# COMPACT_ATOMS: atom_id res chain seq x y z
N MET A 1 -14.56 -10.80 0.56
CA MET A 1 -13.54 -10.02 -0.15
C MET A 1 -12.38 -10.94 -0.50
N THR A 2 -11.96 -10.95 -1.76
CA THR A 2 -10.88 -11.84 -2.23
C THR A 2 -9.60 -11.03 -2.38
N ILE A 3 -8.50 -11.49 -1.77
CA ILE A 3 -7.17 -10.89 -1.92
C ILE A 3 -6.37 -11.75 -2.90
N LYS A 4 -5.87 -11.15 -3.97
CA LYS A 4 -5.05 -11.86 -4.97
C LYS A 4 -4.08 -10.88 -5.65
N GLU A 5 -3.07 -11.42 -6.34
CA GLU A 5 -2.13 -10.59 -7.07
C GLU A 5 -2.83 -9.76 -8.14
N TYR A 6 -2.45 -8.49 -8.21
CA TYR A 6 -2.89 -7.58 -9.26
C TYR A 6 -1.87 -7.65 -10.40
N SER A 7 -2.09 -8.57 -11.32
CA SER A 7 -1.10 -8.93 -12.34
C SER A 7 -1.31 -8.27 -13.70
N LYS A 8 -2.50 -7.69 -13.93
CA LYS A 8 -2.84 -7.08 -15.21
C LYS A 8 -3.23 -5.62 -14.99
N TYR A 9 -2.30 -4.73 -15.30
CA TYR A 9 -2.50 -3.30 -15.10
C TYR A 9 -3.62 -2.76 -15.98
N ASP A 10 -4.61 -2.16 -15.36
CA ASP A 10 -5.71 -1.47 -16.01
C ASP A 10 -5.67 0.00 -15.59
N GLN A 11 -5.25 0.87 -16.51
CA GLN A 11 -5.04 2.29 -16.21
C GLN A 11 -6.31 2.97 -15.72
N ASP A 12 -7.45 2.72 -16.36
CA ASP A 12 -8.70 3.37 -15.97
C ASP A 12 -9.11 2.98 -14.56
N GLU A 13 -8.99 1.69 -14.23
CA GLU A 13 -9.29 1.17 -12.89
C GLU A 13 -8.36 1.76 -11.83
N ILE A 14 -7.07 1.80 -12.11
CA ILE A 14 -6.07 2.33 -11.19
C ILE A 14 -6.23 3.84 -10.99
N LEU A 15 -6.40 4.60 -12.07
CA LEU A 15 -6.60 6.04 -11.96
C LEU A 15 -7.89 6.38 -11.21
N ALA A 16 -8.95 5.58 -11.40
CA ALA A 16 -10.19 5.75 -10.67
C ALA A 16 -9.98 5.50 -9.16
N LEU A 17 -9.23 4.48 -8.81
CA LEU A 17 -8.93 4.16 -7.42
C LEU A 17 -8.11 5.27 -6.74
N TYR A 18 -7.02 5.70 -7.36
CA TYR A 18 -6.18 6.77 -6.79
C TYR A 18 -6.92 8.10 -6.73
N GLY A 19 -7.70 8.42 -7.77
CA GLY A 19 -8.53 9.62 -7.79
C GLY A 19 -9.60 9.62 -6.71
N ALA A 20 -10.22 8.49 -6.45
CA ALA A 20 -11.27 8.36 -5.44
C ALA A 20 -10.78 8.61 -4.02
N VAL A 21 -9.49 8.36 -3.74
CA VAL A 21 -8.89 8.64 -2.43
C VAL A 21 -8.14 9.98 -2.41
N GLY A 22 -8.18 10.75 -3.49
CA GLY A 22 -7.62 12.09 -3.55
C GLY A 22 -6.12 12.17 -3.79
N TRP A 23 -5.49 11.08 -4.25
CA TRP A 23 -4.05 11.06 -4.51
C TRP A 23 -3.74 11.57 -5.92
N ILE A 24 -3.93 12.87 -6.10
CA ILE A 24 -3.91 13.55 -7.40
C ILE A 24 -2.53 13.55 -8.05
N SER A 25 -1.45 13.60 -7.26
CA SER A 25 -0.10 13.61 -7.82
C SER A 25 0.20 12.36 -8.66
N TYR A 26 -0.40 11.22 -8.31
CA TYR A 26 -0.29 10.02 -9.12
C TYR A 26 -1.13 10.10 -10.40
N THR A 27 -2.35 10.63 -10.30
CA THR A 27 -3.27 10.70 -11.46
C THR A 27 -2.84 11.74 -12.49
N GLN A 28 -2.02 12.73 -12.08
CA GLN A 28 -1.48 13.73 -12.98
C GLN A 28 -0.32 13.21 -13.83
N ASP A 29 0.28 12.09 -13.47
CA ASP A 29 1.35 11.46 -14.23
C ASP A 29 1.08 9.96 -14.39
N PRO A 30 0.09 9.60 -15.25
CA PRO A 30 -0.31 8.20 -15.41
C PRO A 30 0.82 7.29 -15.90
N GLU A 31 1.71 7.82 -16.73
CA GLU A 31 2.83 7.03 -17.28
C GLU A 31 3.84 6.66 -16.19
N ALA A 32 4.15 7.59 -15.29
CA ALA A 32 5.04 7.30 -14.15
C ALA A 32 4.42 6.26 -13.23
N LEU A 33 3.11 6.36 -12.98
CA LEU A 33 2.40 5.38 -12.15
C LEU A 33 2.42 3.99 -12.80
N ARG A 34 2.16 3.91 -14.11
CA ARG A 34 2.21 2.65 -14.86
C ARG A 34 3.59 2.00 -14.75
N LYS A 35 4.65 2.79 -14.97
CA LYS A 35 6.04 2.29 -14.85
C LYS A 35 6.35 1.86 -13.42
N GLY A 36 5.84 2.60 -12.43
CA GLY A 36 5.97 2.22 -11.03
C GLY A 36 5.35 0.87 -10.74
N TYR A 37 4.17 0.61 -11.29
CA TYR A 37 3.50 -0.68 -11.16
C TYR A 37 4.32 -1.81 -11.79
N GLU A 38 4.86 -1.59 -12.98
CA GLU A 38 5.71 -2.58 -13.66
C GLU A 38 6.98 -2.93 -12.88
N ASN A 39 7.48 -2.00 -12.08
CA ASN A 39 8.72 -2.17 -11.32
C ASN A 39 8.46 -2.45 -9.83
N SER A 40 7.24 -2.71 -9.44
CA SER A 40 6.91 -3.05 -8.07
C SER A 40 7.28 -4.50 -7.76
N LEU A 41 7.64 -4.76 -6.51
CA LEU A 41 7.96 -6.11 -6.04
C LEU A 41 6.71 -7.00 -5.99
N LEU A 42 5.61 -6.45 -5.47
CA LEU A 42 4.35 -7.16 -5.35
C LEU A 42 3.22 -6.15 -5.29
N ILE A 43 2.12 -6.48 -5.94
CA ILE A 43 0.89 -5.72 -5.85
C ILE A 43 -0.25 -6.70 -5.59
N LEU A 44 -0.99 -6.48 -4.52
CA LEU A 44 -2.18 -7.28 -4.18
C LEU A 44 -3.42 -6.42 -4.30
N GLY A 45 -4.46 -6.97 -4.88
CA GLY A 45 -5.77 -6.35 -4.96
C GLY A 45 -6.77 -7.04 -4.06
N ALA A 46 -7.67 -6.26 -3.49
CA ALA A 46 -8.84 -6.77 -2.79
C ALA A 46 -10.06 -6.60 -3.71
N TYR A 47 -10.78 -7.67 -3.93
CA TYR A 47 -11.89 -7.70 -4.89
C TYR A 47 -13.20 -8.04 -4.23
N ASP A 48 -14.23 -7.28 -4.58
CA ASP A 48 -15.63 -7.62 -4.32
C ASP A 48 -16.22 -8.10 -5.65
N GLY A 49 -16.29 -9.42 -5.82
CA GLY A 49 -16.58 -9.98 -7.14
C GLY A 49 -15.50 -9.56 -8.14
N ASP A 50 -15.90 -8.83 -9.19
CA ASP A 50 -14.99 -8.32 -10.21
C ASP A 50 -14.50 -6.90 -9.94
N GLU A 51 -15.05 -6.24 -8.91
CA GLU A 51 -14.67 -4.87 -8.59
C GLU A 51 -13.43 -4.81 -7.72
N LEU A 52 -12.45 -4.03 -8.15
CA LEU A 52 -11.27 -3.74 -7.35
C LEU A 52 -11.64 -2.76 -6.22
N ALA A 53 -11.67 -3.27 -5.00
CA ALA A 53 -12.06 -2.49 -3.82
C ALA A 53 -10.87 -1.77 -3.17
N GLY A 54 -9.68 -2.33 -3.30
CA GLY A 54 -8.48 -1.75 -2.72
C GLY A 54 -7.22 -2.42 -3.26
N ILE A 55 -6.08 -1.79 -2.95
CA ILE A 55 -4.79 -2.26 -3.44
C ILE A 55 -3.70 -2.00 -2.40
N ILE A 56 -2.69 -2.85 -2.38
CA ILE A 56 -1.43 -2.59 -1.69
C ILE A 56 -0.29 -2.82 -2.67
N ARG A 57 0.64 -1.88 -2.73
CA ARG A 57 1.80 -1.94 -3.63
C ARG A 57 3.06 -1.81 -2.81
N VAL A 58 3.99 -2.75 -2.99
CA VAL A 58 5.25 -2.75 -2.26
C VAL A 58 6.43 -2.79 -3.21
N VAL A 59 7.53 -2.16 -2.80
CA VAL A 59 8.80 -2.13 -3.51
C VAL A 59 9.91 -2.59 -2.57
N GLY A 60 11.06 -2.95 -3.12
CA GLY A 60 12.20 -3.42 -2.35
C GLY A 60 12.82 -4.66 -2.98
N ASP A 61 13.78 -5.25 -2.29
CA ASP A 61 14.45 -6.46 -2.78
C ASP A 61 13.75 -7.75 -2.36
N GLY A 62 12.79 -7.68 -1.43
CA GLY A 62 12.07 -8.85 -0.94
C GLY A 62 12.90 -9.79 -0.08
N GLN A 63 14.12 -9.43 0.26
CA GLN A 63 15.05 -10.22 1.06
C GLN A 63 15.49 -9.50 2.32
N THR A 64 15.92 -8.25 2.18
CA THR A 64 16.38 -7.43 3.30
C THR A 64 15.42 -6.29 3.61
N ILE A 65 14.68 -5.82 2.62
CA ILE A 65 13.77 -4.70 2.76
C ILE A 65 12.54 -4.84 1.87
N VAL A 66 11.40 -4.47 2.43
CA VAL A 66 10.15 -4.24 1.71
C VAL A 66 9.61 -2.89 2.18
N PHE A 67 9.30 -2.01 1.24
CA PHE A 67 8.68 -0.72 1.51
C PHE A 67 7.25 -0.72 1.00
N VAL A 68 6.30 -0.47 1.90
CA VAL A 68 4.89 -0.34 1.52
C VAL A 68 4.69 1.04 0.94
N GLN A 69 4.60 1.12 -0.38
CA GLN A 69 4.51 2.39 -1.09
C GLN A 69 3.09 2.94 -1.09
N ASP A 70 2.11 2.11 -1.42
CA ASP A 70 0.72 2.52 -1.49
C ASP A 70 -0.17 1.48 -0.83
N ILE A 71 -1.15 1.96 -0.08
CA ILE A 71 -2.27 1.15 0.40
C ILE A 71 -3.53 2.02 0.31
N LEU A 72 -4.48 1.59 -0.50
CA LEU A 72 -5.67 2.35 -0.83
C LEU A 72 -6.90 1.46 -0.77
N VAL A 73 -8.01 2.02 -0.26
CA VAL A 73 -9.32 1.35 -0.28
C VAL A 73 -10.33 2.36 -0.79
N LEU A 74 -11.18 1.96 -1.75
CA LEU A 74 -12.26 2.81 -2.23
C LEU A 74 -13.12 3.28 -1.06
N PRO A 75 -13.58 4.54 -1.07
CA PRO A 75 -14.38 5.08 0.05
C PRO A 75 -15.55 4.22 0.48
N LYS A 76 -16.29 3.63 -0.48
CA LYS A 76 -17.45 2.80 -0.15
C LYS A 76 -17.11 1.48 0.53
N TYR A 77 -15.83 1.08 0.48
CA TYR A 77 -15.36 -0.15 1.13
C TYR A 77 -14.51 0.11 2.38
N GLN A 78 -14.31 1.36 2.75
CA GLN A 78 -13.55 1.71 3.94
C GLN A 78 -14.28 1.28 5.22
N ARG A 79 -13.51 1.11 6.31
CA ARG A 79 -14.01 0.69 7.63
C ARG A 79 -14.58 -0.74 7.65
N GLN A 80 -14.15 -1.57 6.72
CA GLN A 80 -14.53 -2.99 6.65
C GLN A 80 -13.34 -3.94 6.85
N GLY A 81 -12.21 -3.39 7.28
CA GLY A 81 -11.01 -4.20 7.54
C GLY A 81 -10.22 -4.59 6.30
N ILE A 82 -10.51 -4.02 5.13
CA ILE A 82 -9.82 -4.39 3.88
C ILE A 82 -8.35 -3.97 3.91
N GLY A 83 -8.07 -2.76 4.39
CA GLY A 83 -6.69 -2.29 4.55
C GLY A 83 -5.88 -3.23 5.44
N SER A 84 -6.46 -3.67 6.55
CA SER A 84 -5.82 -4.64 7.44
C SER A 84 -5.56 -5.98 6.76
N GLN A 85 -6.51 -6.46 5.96
CA GLN A 85 -6.35 -7.72 5.22
C GLN A 85 -5.24 -7.62 4.18
N LEU A 86 -5.17 -6.52 3.44
CA LEU A 86 -4.12 -6.28 2.46
C LEU A 86 -2.74 -6.22 3.13
N LEU A 87 -2.63 -5.45 4.20
CA LEU A 87 -1.35 -5.30 4.91
C LEU A 87 -0.92 -6.62 5.54
N LYS A 88 -1.86 -7.36 6.16
CA LYS A 88 -1.57 -8.67 6.73
C LYS A 88 -1.06 -9.64 5.67
N ALA A 89 -1.66 -9.63 4.48
CA ALA A 89 -1.22 -10.51 3.38
C ALA A 89 0.24 -10.23 2.99
N VAL A 90 0.63 -8.95 2.96
CA VAL A 90 2.03 -8.56 2.70
C VAL A 90 2.94 -9.00 3.85
N LEU A 91 2.54 -8.77 5.09
CA LEU A 91 3.36 -9.16 6.24
C LEU A 91 3.58 -10.66 6.31
N ASP A 92 2.55 -11.45 6.00
CA ASP A 92 2.66 -12.90 5.97
C ASP A 92 3.57 -13.37 4.82
N ARG A 93 3.44 -12.74 3.63
CA ARG A 93 4.24 -13.07 2.46
C ARG A 93 5.73 -12.81 2.66
N PHE A 94 6.06 -11.74 3.38
CA PHE A 94 7.43 -11.29 3.60
C PHE A 94 7.88 -11.46 5.05
N SER A 95 7.37 -12.45 5.76
CA SER A 95 7.70 -12.70 7.17
C SER A 95 9.19 -12.93 7.42
N HIS A 96 9.94 -13.35 6.38
CA HIS A 96 11.38 -13.57 6.45
C HIS A 96 12.21 -12.29 6.23
N VAL A 97 11.58 -11.21 5.79
CA VAL A 97 12.29 -9.97 5.45
C VAL A 97 12.64 -9.22 6.73
N ARG A 98 13.90 -8.81 6.84
CA ARG A 98 14.41 -8.14 8.03
C ARG A 98 13.73 -6.80 8.31
N GLN A 99 13.41 -6.04 7.25
CA GLN A 99 12.98 -4.66 7.39
C GLN A 99 11.77 -4.39 6.50
N ILE A 100 10.63 -4.13 7.14
CA ILE A 100 9.41 -3.72 6.43
C ILE A 100 9.02 -2.36 6.98
N GLU A 101 8.92 -1.36 6.10
CA GLU A 101 8.69 0.02 6.53
C GLU A 101 7.79 0.77 5.56
N LEU A 102 7.31 1.92 6.00
CA LEU A 102 6.44 2.78 5.23
C LEU A 102 6.52 4.22 5.75
N VAL A 103 5.98 5.13 4.94
CA VAL A 103 5.76 6.52 5.33
C VAL A 103 4.27 6.81 5.14
N THR A 104 3.68 7.51 6.08
CA THR A 104 2.24 7.79 6.04
C THR A 104 1.95 9.17 6.63
N ASP A 105 0.67 9.58 6.55
CA ASP A 105 0.22 10.84 7.14
C ASP A 105 0.40 10.82 8.66
N ASN A 106 0.82 11.96 9.20
CA ASN A 106 1.00 12.12 10.64
C ASN A 106 -0.33 12.48 11.31
N THR A 107 -1.24 11.50 11.39
CA THR A 107 -2.53 11.63 12.07
C THR A 107 -2.69 10.53 13.10
N GLU A 108 -3.44 10.80 14.17
CA GLU A 108 -3.69 9.80 15.21
C GLU A 108 -4.32 8.53 14.68
N LYS A 109 -5.26 8.67 13.75
CA LYS A 109 -5.97 7.54 13.14
C LYS A 109 -5.03 6.63 12.37
N THR A 110 -4.18 7.21 11.54
CA THR A 110 -3.24 6.46 10.70
C THR A 110 -2.15 5.79 11.57
N ILE A 111 -1.63 6.52 12.53
CA ILE A 111 -0.63 5.99 13.48
C ILE A 111 -1.22 4.79 14.25
N ALA A 112 -2.45 4.94 14.76
CA ALA A 112 -3.13 3.87 15.48
C ALA A 112 -3.33 2.62 14.61
N PHE A 113 -3.68 2.82 13.33
CA PHE A 113 -3.83 1.70 12.39
C PHE A 113 -2.53 0.91 12.26
N TYR A 114 -1.41 1.58 11.97
CA TYR A 114 -0.14 0.88 11.79
C TYR A 114 0.39 0.27 13.09
N ARG A 115 0.19 0.93 14.22
CA ARG A 115 0.53 0.33 15.52
C ARG A 115 -0.25 -0.95 15.79
N SER A 116 -1.53 -0.97 15.42
CA SER A 116 -2.36 -2.17 15.58
C SER A 116 -1.86 -3.34 14.71
N MET A 117 -1.12 -3.04 13.65
CA MET A 117 -0.53 -4.03 12.74
C MET A 117 0.92 -4.40 13.12
N GLY A 118 1.41 -3.92 14.25
CA GLY A 118 2.74 -4.28 14.76
C GLY A 118 3.86 -3.34 14.38
N PHE A 119 3.54 -2.20 13.78
CA PHE A 119 4.53 -1.18 13.41
C PHE A 119 4.78 -0.21 14.57
N ARG A 120 5.97 0.38 14.58
CA ARG A 120 6.32 1.49 15.48
C ARG A 120 6.87 2.64 14.67
N GLU A 121 6.73 3.86 15.19
CA GLU A 121 7.38 5.01 14.58
C GLU A 121 8.90 4.88 14.71
N PHE A 122 9.63 5.40 13.74
CA PHE A 122 11.10 5.33 13.75
C PHE A 122 11.73 5.86 15.04
N SER A 123 11.17 6.94 15.59
CA SER A 123 11.69 7.52 16.86
C SER A 123 11.63 6.55 18.01
N GLU A 124 10.67 5.63 18.03
CA GLU A 124 10.53 4.63 19.09
C GLU A 124 11.60 3.52 19.04
N ILE A 125 12.28 3.39 17.91
CA ILE A 125 13.33 2.39 17.68
C ILE A 125 14.68 3.05 17.39
N SER A 126 14.87 4.28 17.87
CA SER A 126 16.11 5.05 17.74
C SER A 126 16.51 5.35 16.30
N CYS A 127 15.53 5.54 15.42
CA CYS A 127 15.73 5.90 14.01
C CYS A 127 14.93 7.15 13.68
N CYS A 128 15.26 7.78 12.56
CA CYS A 128 14.40 8.81 11.97
C CYS A 128 14.42 8.68 10.45
N GLY A 129 13.37 9.15 9.80
CA GLY A 129 13.25 9.10 8.35
C GLY A 129 13.57 10.45 7.73
N PHE A 130 14.10 10.43 6.51
CA PHE A 130 14.36 11.64 5.72
C PHE A 130 13.78 11.44 4.34
N MET A 131 13.22 12.52 3.79
CA MET A 131 12.73 12.54 2.43
C MET A 131 13.31 13.76 1.73
N LYS A 132 13.90 13.55 0.55
CA LYS A 132 14.36 14.67 -0.28
C LYS A 132 13.17 15.35 -0.92
N VAL A 133 13.05 16.64 -0.75
CA VAL A 133 11.98 17.47 -1.33
C VAL A 133 12.53 18.51 -2.29
#